data_c4a34d54db5230f91311c9363e5aeda4
#
_entry.id   c4a34d54db5230f91311c9363e5aeda4
#
_cell.length_a   1.000
_cell.length_b   1.000
_cell.length_c   1.000
_cell.angle_alpha   90.00
_cell.angle_beta   90.00
_cell.angle_gamma   90.00
#
_symmetry.space_group_name_H-M   'P 1'
#
loop_
_entity.id
_entity.type
_entity.pdbx_description
1 polymer ?
#
loop_
_entity_poly.entity_id
_entity_poly.type
_entity_poly.pdbx_seq_one_letter_code
_entity_poly.pdbx_strand_id
1 'polypeptide(L)'
;SMIHDHGAYTARGINLAFNSALIVSLPYDVPCYYMDVVLAVTNKVPVTPVRGAGHPQGIFVMERLLDRAARELGIDRPEIRRRNLIPTEQLPFTKGLKTRGDAPIVLDSGDYLACMEDALERVDFGGFPARQKKALEEGRYIVVGIANYVKGTGRGPLETVTVRIGPSGKIMVYSGAAAMGQSTHTMLTQIVAEYLGGDMSNVEVVTGDSS
;
A
#
# COMPACT_ATOMS: atom_id res chain seq x y z
N SER A 1 20.03 8.69 0.98
CA SER A 1 20.01 8.72 2.46
C SER A 1 18.71 9.30 2.97
N MET A 2 18.26 8.85 4.13
CA MET A 2 17.07 9.34 4.82
C MET A 2 17.46 9.74 6.24
N ILE A 3 17.03 10.93 6.68
CA ILE A 3 17.13 11.34 8.07
C ILE A 3 15.72 11.37 8.64
N HIS A 4 15.49 10.62 9.71
CA HIS A 4 14.20 10.50 10.36
C HIS A 4 14.27 11.07 11.77
N ASP A 5 13.50 12.14 12.02
CA ASP A 5 13.40 12.75 13.35
C ASP A 5 12.35 11.99 14.18
N HIS A 6 12.78 11.35 15.25
CA HIS A 6 11.96 10.55 16.13
C HIS A 6 11.27 11.34 17.25
N GLY A 7 11.68 12.58 17.46
CA GLY A 7 11.29 13.34 18.65
C GLY A 7 11.99 12.82 19.93
N ALA A 8 11.39 13.07 21.09
CA ALA A 8 12.04 12.87 22.38
C ALA A 8 12.11 11.40 22.84
N TYR A 9 11.15 10.57 22.45
CA TYR A 9 11.05 9.16 22.85
C TYR A 9 10.69 8.25 21.68
N THR A 10 11.26 7.06 21.66
CA THR A 10 11.13 6.12 20.54
C THR A 10 10.30 4.90 20.92
N ALA A 11 9.00 5.03 21.10
CA ALA A 11 8.15 3.87 21.40
C ALA A 11 8.10 2.89 20.20
N ARG A 12 7.66 3.34 19.04
CA ARG A 12 7.56 2.53 17.79
C ARG A 12 8.04 3.28 16.54
N GLY A 13 8.63 4.45 16.70
CA GLY A 13 9.01 5.32 15.57
C GLY A 13 10.01 4.70 14.61
N ILE A 14 10.91 3.85 15.09
CA ILE A 14 11.87 3.11 14.25
C ILE A 14 11.20 2.31 13.13
N ASN A 15 9.96 1.84 13.34
CA ASN A 15 9.22 1.10 12.32
C ASN A 15 8.93 1.96 11.08
N LEU A 16 8.72 3.26 11.25
CA LEU A 16 8.45 4.18 10.14
C LEU A 16 9.64 4.26 9.20
N ALA A 17 10.81 4.55 9.74
CA ALA A 17 12.04 4.67 8.98
C ALA A 17 12.41 3.35 8.28
N PHE A 18 12.33 2.23 9.03
CA PHE A 18 12.62 0.92 8.50
C PHE A 18 11.67 0.52 7.36
N ASN A 19 10.36 0.68 7.56
CA ASN A 19 9.37 0.39 6.54
C ASN A 19 9.54 1.29 5.32
N SER A 20 9.83 2.58 5.52
CA SER A 20 10.10 3.49 4.40
C SER A 20 11.25 3.00 3.53
N ALA A 21 12.36 2.58 4.16
CA ALA A 21 13.50 2.04 3.42
C ALA A 21 13.17 0.79 2.63
N LEU A 22 12.41 -0.13 3.23
CA LEU A 22 12.05 -1.39 2.58
C LEU A 22 11.12 -1.23 1.38
N ILE A 23 10.21 -0.25 1.42
CA ILE A 23 9.16 -0.12 0.40
C ILE A 23 9.59 0.69 -0.83
N VAL A 24 10.69 1.45 -0.75
CA VAL A 24 11.10 2.38 -1.82
C VAL A 24 11.11 1.71 -3.19
N SER A 25 11.70 0.53 -3.31
CA SER A 25 11.85 -0.13 -4.61
C SER A 25 10.65 -0.99 -5.04
N LEU A 26 9.62 -1.12 -4.21
CA LEU A 26 8.44 -1.90 -4.60
C LEU A 26 7.45 -1.04 -5.41
N PRO A 27 6.86 -1.53 -6.51
CA PRO A 27 6.93 -2.87 -7.12
C PRO A 27 7.96 -2.99 -8.29
N TYR A 28 8.99 -2.19 -8.30
CA TYR A 28 9.93 -2.11 -9.40
C TYR A 28 11.11 -3.07 -9.25
N ASP A 29 11.62 -3.58 -10.35
CA ASP A 29 12.90 -4.28 -10.40
C ASP A 29 14.04 -3.24 -10.41
N VAL A 30 14.65 -3.07 -9.24
CA VAL A 30 15.79 -2.19 -9.03
C VAL A 30 16.98 -3.05 -8.59
N PRO A 31 17.89 -3.40 -9.52
CA PRO A 31 18.94 -4.37 -9.23
C PRO A 31 19.97 -3.88 -8.21
N CYS A 32 20.16 -2.57 -8.11
CA CYS A 32 21.10 -1.96 -7.16
C CYS A 32 20.36 -0.96 -6.27
N TYR A 33 20.17 -1.33 -5.01
CA TYR A 33 19.51 -0.50 -4.02
C TYR A 33 20.37 -0.37 -2.76
N TYR A 34 20.63 0.87 -2.38
CA TYR A 34 21.31 1.20 -1.13
C TYR A 34 20.64 2.40 -0.47
N MET A 35 20.43 2.33 0.82
CA MET A 35 19.88 3.44 1.60
C MET A 35 20.54 3.55 2.98
N ASP A 36 21.09 4.72 3.26
CA ASP A 36 21.46 5.12 4.62
C ASP A 36 20.24 5.67 5.34
N VAL A 37 20.00 5.19 6.54
CA VAL A 37 18.93 5.65 7.41
C VAL A 37 19.51 6.14 8.73
N VAL A 38 19.39 7.43 8.97
CA VAL A 38 19.80 8.07 10.23
C VAL A 38 18.55 8.37 11.06
N LEU A 39 18.54 7.88 12.28
CA LEU A 39 17.48 8.13 13.26
C LEU A 39 17.98 9.19 14.25
N ALA A 40 17.37 10.36 14.22
CA ALA A 40 17.70 11.46 15.11
C ALA A 40 16.68 11.54 16.25
N VAL A 41 17.14 11.65 17.48
CA VAL A 41 16.31 11.95 18.65
C VAL A 41 16.39 13.44 18.94
N THR A 42 15.27 14.10 19.09
CA THR A 42 15.14 15.54 19.28
C THR A 42 14.15 15.87 20.38
N ASN A 43 14.06 17.12 20.77
CA ASN A 43 13.10 17.59 21.79
C ASN A 43 11.67 17.82 21.25
N LYS A 44 11.32 17.19 20.13
CA LYS A 44 9.98 17.26 19.55
C LYS A 44 9.06 16.18 20.12
N VAL A 45 7.80 16.29 19.76
CA VAL A 45 6.81 15.26 20.07
C VAL A 45 7.25 13.91 19.50
N PRO A 46 7.15 12.80 20.26
CA PRO A 46 7.49 11.48 19.77
C PRO A 46 6.70 11.07 18.53
N VAL A 47 7.39 10.52 17.56
CA VAL A 47 6.78 10.01 16.33
C VAL A 47 6.22 8.61 16.59
N THR A 48 4.95 8.43 16.28
CA THR A 48 4.24 7.14 16.35
C THR A 48 3.70 6.74 14.98
N PRO A 49 3.69 5.43 14.64
CA PRO A 49 3.10 4.98 13.40
C PRO A 49 1.60 5.27 13.34
N VAL A 50 1.17 5.91 12.29
CA VAL A 50 -0.22 5.88 11.82
C VAL A 50 -0.35 4.78 10.76
N ARG A 51 -1.58 4.35 10.43
CA ARG A 51 -1.79 3.31 9.42
C ARG A 51 -1.11 3.65 8.09
N GLY A 52 -0.27 2.74 7.60
CA GLY A 52 0.69 2.98 6.51
C GLY A 52 2.15 2.91 7.02
N ALA A 53 2.43 3.42 8.22
CA ALA A 53 3.66 3.18 8.99
C ALA A 53 4.96 3.28 8.17
N GLY A 54 5.14 4.39 7.45
CA GLY A 54 6.34 4.65 6.64
C GLY A 54 6.22 4.27 5.16
N HIS A 55 5.21 3.49 4.76
CA HIS A 55 5.00 3.15 3.35
C HIS A 55 4.77 4.38 2.46
N PRO A 56 3.91 5.36 2.83
CA PRO A 56 3.70 6.54 2.00
C PRO A 56 4.99 7.32 1.71
N GLN A 57 5.89 7.41 2.67
CA GLN A 57 7.16 8.11 2.52
C GLN A 57 8.08 7.41 1.51
N GLY A 58 8.21 6.08 1.61
CA GLY A 58 9.01 5.30 0.67
C GLY A 58 8.46 5.35 -0.75
N ILE A 59 7.14 5.21 -0.90
CA ILE A 59 6.45 5.32 -2.19
C ILE A 59 6.67 6.72 -2.79
N PHE A 60 6.46 7.78 -2.01
CA PHE A 60 6.66 9.15 -2.46
C PHE A 60 8.09 9.36 -3.02
N VAL A 61 9.11 8.87 -2.33
CA VAL A 61 10.50 8.99 -2.77
C VAL A 61 10.71 8.33 -4.12
N MET A 62 10.30 7.07 -4.27
CA MET A 62 10.49 6.33 -5.53
C MET A 62 9.74 6.96 -6.69
N GLU A 63 8.49 7.27 -6.50
CA GLU A 63 7.63 7.82 -7.54
C GLU A 63 8.11 9.22 -8.00
N ARG A 64 8.64 10.04 -7.07
CA ARG A 64 9.26 11.32 -7.41
C ARG A 64 10.59 11.16 -8.13
N LEU A 65 11.38 10.14 -7.78
CA LEU A 65 12.62 9.82 -8.48
C LEU A 65 12.34 9.36 -9.91
N LEU A 66 11.33 8.52 -10.12
CA LEU A 66 10.91 8.08 -11.46
C LEU A 66 10.39 9.26 -12.29
N ASP A 67 9.59 10.15 -11.73
CA ASP A 67 9.13 11.35 -12.43
C ASP A 67 10.29 12.27 -12.83
N ARG A 68 11.29 12.40 -11.96
CA ARG A 68 12.49 13.16 -12.24
C ARG A 68 13.35 12.51 -13.34
N ALA A 69 13.57 11.21 -13.22
CA ALA A 69 14.31 10.43 -14.23
C ALA A 69 13.62 10.49 -15.60
N ALA A 70 12.29 10.34 -15.64
CA ALA A 70 11.50 10.47 -16.86
C ALA A 70 11.75 11.80 -17.55
N ARG A 71 11.75 12.90 -16.80
CA ARG A 71 12.00 14.24 -17.32
C ARG A 71 13.43 14.41 -17.84
N GLU A 72 14.42 13.95 -17.09
CA GLU A 72 15.84 14.07 -17.47
C GLU A 72 16.19 13.22 -18.71
N LEU A 73 15.52 12.08 -18.86
CA LEU A 73 15.71 11.15 -19.99
C LEU A 73 14.81 11.45 -21.20
N GLY A 74 13.86 12.37 -21.07
CA GLY A 74 12.86 12.63 -22.12
C GLY A 74 11.91 11.46 -22.37
N ILE A 75 11.66 10.65 -21.33
CA ILE A 75 10.76 9.46 -21.38
C ILE A 75 9.44 9.85 -20.72
N ASP A 76 8.33 9.32 -21.27
CA ASP A 76 7.01 9.51 -20.64
C ASP A 76 6.94 8.86 -19.24
N ARG A 77 6.20 9.50 -18.34
CA ARG A 77 6.08 9.03 -16.93
C ARG A 77 5.49 7.62 -16.79
N PRO A 78 4.43 7.23 -17.50
CA PRO A 78 4.02 5.83 -17.57
C PRO A 78 5.10 4.91 -18.12
N GLU A 79 5.77 5.31 -19.21
CA GLU A 79 6.74 4.48 -19.91
C GLU A 79 7.94 4.09 -19.04
N ILE A 80 8.48 5.02 -18.25
CA ILE A 80 9.57 4.67 -17.34
C ILE A 80 9.14 3.65 -16.29
N ARG A 81 7.88 3.68 -15.87
CA ARG A 81 7.29 2.70 -14.96
C ARG A 81 7.10 1.34 -15.62
N ARG A 82 6.57 1.30 -16.85
CA ARG A 82 6.43 0.06 -17.65
C ARG A 82 7.74 -0.70 -17.74
N ARG A 83 8.83 0.01 -18.03
CA ARG A 83 10.16 -0.60 -18.18
C ARG A 83 10.73 -1.19 -16.89
N ASN A 84 10.24 -0.76 -15.75
CA ASN A 84 10.81 -1.11 -14.46
C ASN A 84 9.86 -1.90 -13.54
N LEU A 85 8.58 -2.03 -13.87
CA LEU A 85 7.66 -2.87 -13.12
C LEU A 85 8.07 -4.34 -13.24
N ILE A 86 8.01 -5.06 -12.12
CA ILE A 86 8.24 -6.51 -12.10
C ILE A 86 7.11 -7.18 -12.86
N PRO A 87 7.42 -7.92 -13.94
CA PRO A 87 6.39 -8.58 -14.73
C PRO A 87 5.81 -9.80 -14.02
N THR A 88 4.56 -10.15 -14.33
CA THR A 88 3.82 -11.25 -13.71
C THR A 88 4.56 -12.60 -13.80
N GLU A 89 5.28 -12.83 -14.90
CA GLU A 89 6.01 -14.07 -15.16
C GLU A 89 7.20 -14.30 -14.22
N GLN A 90 7.66 -13.25 -13.55
CA GLN A 90 8.74 -13.33 -12.57
C GLN A 90 8.23 -13.57 -11.15
N LEU A 91 6.93 -13.56 -10.93
CA LEU A 91 6.35 -13.81 -9.61
C LEU A 91 6.31 -15.32 -9.31
N PRO A 92 6.60 -15.76 -8.08
CA PRO A 92 6.97 -14.93 -6.91
C PRO A 92 8.39 -14.35 -7.01
N PHE A 93 8.54 -13.06 -6.75
CA PHE A 93 9.79 -12.32 -6.87
C PHE A 93 10.38 -11.97 -5.49
N THR A 94 11.63 -12.38 -5.25
CA THR A 94 12.33 -12.07 -4.01
C THR A 94 13.21 -10.83 -4.17
N LYS A 95 12.93 -9.80 -3.39
CA LYS A 95 13.62 -8.50 -3.49
C LYS A 95 15.06 -8.44 -2.97
N GLY A 96 15.56 -9.51 -2.36
CA GLY A 96 16.86 -9.47 -1.68
C GLY A 96 16.88 -8.61 -0.40
N LEU A 97 15.74 -8.08 0.00
CA LEU A 97 15.53 -7.31 1.23
C LEU A 97 14.85 -8.18 2.28
N LYS A 98 15.04 -7.84 3.54
CA LYS A 98 14.42 -8.56 4.66
C LYS A 98 13.55 -7.65 5.50
N THR A 99 12.47 -8.17 6.01
CA THR A 99 11.65 -7.51 7.01
C THR A 99 12.41 -7.36 8.32
N ARG A 100 11.90 -6.56 9.26
CA ARG A 100 12.48 -6.41 10.59
C ARG A 100 12.55 -7.73 11.39
N GLY A 101 11.75 -8.72 11.04
CA GLY A 101 11.78 -10.07 11.61
C GLY A 101 12.69 -11.04 10.84
N ASP A 102 13.61 -10.52 10.01
CA ASP A 102 14.56 -11.27 9.17
C ASP A 102 13.90 -12.13 8.08
N ALA A 103 12.58 -12.08 7.92
CA ALA A 103 11.90 -12.76 6.83
C ALA A 103 12.16 -12.06 5.48
N PRO A 104 12.37 -12.79 4.39
CA PRO A 104 12.57 -12.18 3.08
C PRO A 104 11.30 -11.43 2.62
N ILE A 105 11.50 -10.37 1.84
CA ILE A 105 10.41 -9.71 1.15
C ILE A 105 10.19 -10.43 -0.17
N VAL A 106 9.05 -11.06 -0.28
CA VAL A 106 8.60 -11.79 -1.47
C VAL A 106 7.33 -11.13 -1.98
N LEU A 107 7.33 -10.76 -3.24
CA LEU A 107 6.13 -10.38 -3.98
C LEU A 107 5.53 -11.66 -4.54
N ASP A 108 4.42 -12.09 -4.00
CA ASP A 108 3.86 -13.44 -4.22
C ASP A 108 3.07 -13.54 -5.51
N SER A 109 2.33 -12.50 -5.85
CA SER A 109 1.36 -12.50 -6.96
C SER A 109 1.02 -11.10 -7.42
N GLY A 110 0.30 -10.98 -8.52
CA GLY A 110 -0.25 -9.74 -9.05
C GLY A 110 0.08 -9.51 -10.52
N ASP A 111 -0.58 -8.55 -11.11
CA ASP A 111 -0.26 -7.98 -12.41
C ASP A 111 -0.12 -6.46 -12.24
N TYR A 112 1.09 -6.03 -11.95
CA TYR A 112 1.36 -4.62 -11.63
C TYR A 112 1.22 -3.73 -12.86
N LEU A 113 1.57 -4.27 -14.03
CA LEU A 113 1.44 -3.55 -15.30
C LEU A 113 -0.02 -3.37 -15.68
N ALA A 114 -0.81 -4.44 -15.69
CA ALA A 114 -2.23 -4.35 -16.01
C ALA A 114 -2.99 -3.42 -15.05
N CYS A 115 -2.66 -3.46 -13.76
CA CYS A 115 -3.25 -2.55 -12.77
C CYS A 115 -2.94 -1.07 -13.08
N MET A 116 -1.71 -0.77 -13.49
CA MET A 116 -1.33 0.59 -13.89
C MET A 116 -2.05 1.02 -15.17
N GLU A 117 -2.09 0.14 -16.19
CA GLU A 117 -2.74 0.46 -17.48
C GLU A 117 -4.24 0.71 -17.33
N ASP A 118 -4.94 -0.12 -16.53
CA ASP A 118 -6.37 0.09 -16.24
C ASP A 118 -6.60 1.45 -15.55
N ALA A 119 -5.74 1.83 -14.62
CA ALA A 119 -5.83 3.12 -13.96
C ALA A 119 -5.57 4.30 -14.92
N LEU A 120 -4.59 4.17 -15.82
CA LEU A 120 -4.29 5.18 -16.82
C LEU A 120 -5.42 5.34 -17.84
N GLU A 121 -6.04 4.25 -18.26
CA GLU A 121 -7.20 4.24 -19.14
C GLU A 121 -8.40 4.92 -18.49
N ARG A 122 -8.75 4.52 -17.26
CA ARG A 122 -9.90 5.09 -16.50
C ARG A 122 -9.79 6.60 -16.29
N VAL A 123 -8.60 7.11 -16.08
CA VAL A 123 -8.37 8.55 -15.93
C VAL A 123 -8.21 9.28 -17.26
N ASP A 124 -8.21 8.55 -18.38
CA ASP A 124 -7.88 9.06 -19.71
C ASP A 124 -6.57 9.87 -19.66
N PHE A 125 -5.48 9.21 -19.26
CA PHE A 125 -4.19 9.86 -19.07
C PHE A 125 -3.68 10.48 -20.38
N GLY A 126 -3.92 9.83 -21.53
CA GLY A 126 -3.54 10.34 -22.84
C GLY A 126 -4.24 11.66 -23.22
N GLY A 127 -5.52 11.81 -22.86
CA GLY A 127 -6.30 13.03 -23.06
C GLY A 127 -6.05 14.13 -22.02
N PHE A 128 -5.29 13.84 -20.97
CA PHE A 128 -5.07 14.78 -19.87
C PHE A 128 -4.43 16.12 -20.30
N PRO A 129 -3.44 16.18 -21.21
CA PRO A 129 -2.86 17.45 -21.65
C PRO A 129 -3.88 18.41 -22.27
N ALA A 130 -4.83 17.88 -23.04
CA ALA A 130 -5.90 18.70 -23.63
C ALA A 130 -6.86 19.21 -22.55
N ARG A 131 -7.24 18.35 -21.59
CA ARG A 131 -8.07 18.75 -20.44
C ARG A 131 -7.38 19.81 -19.57
N GLN A 132 -6.08 19.66 -19.35
CA GLN A 132 -5.29 20.61 -18.56
C GLN A 132 -5.25 21.98 -19.24
N LYS A 133 -5.02 22.01 -20.56
CA LYS A 133 -5.03 23.27 -21.34
C LYS A 133 -6.39 23.97 -21.24
N LYS A 134 -7.48 23.23 -21.47
CA LYS A 134 -8.84 23.79 -21.35
C LYS A 134 -9.12 24.31 -19.95
N ALA A 135 -8.75 23.56 -18.91
CA ALA A 135 -8.94 23.99 -17.53
C ALA A 135 -8.17 25.28 -17.23
N LEU A 136 -6.96 25.42 -17.77
CA LEU A 136 -6.15 26.64 -17.62
C LEU A 136 -6.80 27.86 -18.28
N GLU A 137 -7.40 27.68 -19.46
CA GLU A 137 -8.18 28.73 -20.15
C GLU A 137 -9.39 29.20 -19.30
N GLU A 138 -9.93 28.29 -18.48
CA GLU A 138 -11.02 28.57 -17.53
C GLU A 138 -10.51 29.05 -16.16
N GLY A 139 -9.21 29.33 -15.99
CA GLY A 139 -8.60 29.76 -14.74
C GLY A 139 -8.44 28.65 -13.69
N ARG A 140 -8.58 27.39 -14.08
CA ARG A 140 -8.43 26.21 -13.20
C ARG A 140 -7.11 25.50 -13.44
N TYR A 141 -6.44 25.13 -12.34
CA TYR A 141 -5.19 24.39 -12.37
C TYR A 141 -5.44 22.93 -11.97
N ILE A 142 -5.39 22.03 -12.93
CA ILE A 142 -5.53 20.59 -12.71
C ILE A 142 -4.20 19.88 -12.94
N VAL A 143 -3.95 18.84 -12.16
CA VAL A 143 -2.74 18.01 -12.27
C VAL A 143 -3.09 16.55 -12.17
N VAL A 144 -2.24 15.68 -12.73
CA VAL A 144 -2.32 14.23 -12.58
C VAL A 144 -0.99 13.69 -12.07
N GLY A 145 -1.05 12.86 -11.05
CA GLY A 145 0.08 12.09 -10.52
C GLY A 145 -0.11 10.60 -10.76
N ILE A 146 1.00 9.86 -10.84
CA ILE A 146 1.02 8.40 -10.91
C ILE A 146 1.83 7.92 -9.72
N ALA A 147 1.32 6.90 -9.03
CA ALA A 147 2.05 6.19 -8.00
C ALA A 147 1.68 4.71 -8.03
N ASN A 148 2.68 3.85 -8.20
CA ASN A 148 2.53 2.41 -8.10
C ASN A 148 3.09 1.92 -6.76
N TYR A 149 2.36 1.04 -6.08
CA TYR A 149 2.84 0.48 -4.83
C TYR A 149 2.29 -0.92 -4.59
N VAL A 150 3.03 -1.69 -3.83
CA VAL A 150 2.61 -2.99 -3.30
C VAL A 150 2.72 -2.95 -1.79
N LYS A 151 1.75 -3.53 -1.12
CA LYS A 151 1.74 -3.61 0.33
C LYS A 151 1.18 -4.95 0.80
N GLY A 152 1.86 -5.59 1.75
CA GLY A 152 1.33 -6.76 2.43
C GLY A 152 0.03 -6.45 3.17
N THR A 153 -0.94 -7.37 3.09
CA THR A 153 -2.30 -7.18 3.59
C THR A 153 -2.43 -7.38 5.09
N GLY A 154 -1.57 -8.19 5.70
CA GLY A 154 -1.63 -8.50 7.13
C GLY A 154 -0.27 -8.59 7.80
N ARG A 155 -0.29 -8.65 9.12
CA ARG A 155 0.85 -8.95 9.98
C ARG A 155 0.44 -10.00 11.01
N GLY A 156 1.36 -10.85 11.34
CA GLY A 156 1.18 -11.91 12.31
C GLY A 156 0.94 -13.26 11.64
N PRO A 157 1.14 -14.34 12.41
CA PRO A 157 1.03 -15.69 11.87
C PRO A 157 -0.41 -16.11 11.60
N LEU A 158 -1.37 -15.59 12.37
CA LEU A 158 -2.79 -15.93 12.24
C LEU A 158 -3.68 -14.89 12.93
N GLU A 159 -4.95 -14.89 12.57
CA GLU A 159 -6.08 -14.27 13.26
C GLU A 159 -7.20 -15.30 13.35
N THR A 160 -7.93 -15.30 14.44
CA THR A 160 -9.03 -16.25 14.65
C THR A 160 -10.39 -15.57 14.50
N VAL A 161 -11.28 -16.21 13.78
CA VAL A 161 -12.66 -15.76 13.59
C VAL A 161 -13.59 -16.90 13.98
N THR A 162 -14.60 -16.61 14.81
CA THR A 162 -15.66 -17.56 15.13
C THR A 162 -16.91 -17.24 14.31
N VAL A 163 -17.43 -18.23 13.60
CA VAL A 163 -18.66 -18.11 12.83
C VAL A 163 -19.75 -18.97 13.47
N ARG A 164 -20.91 -18.39 13.75
CA ARG A 164 -22.09 -19.10 14.30
C ARG A 164 -23.28 -18.90 13.38
N ILE A 165 -23.96 -19.99 13.05
CA ILE A 165 -25.18 -19.99 12.25
C ILE A 165 -26.35 -20.28 13.17
N GLY A 166 -27.29 -19.34 13.25
CA GLY A 166 -28.52 -19.50 14.05
C GLY A 166 -29.61 -20.27 13.30
N PRO A 167 -30.64 -20.78 14.02
CA PRO A 167 -31.75 -21.50 13.42
C PRO A 167 -32.56 -20.68 12.39
N SER A 168 -32.49 -19.36 12.47
CA SER A 168 -33.12 -18.43 11.52
C SER A 168 -32.33 -18.24 10.22
N GLY A 169 -31.15 -18.87 10.09
CA GLY A 169 -30.22 -18.61 8.99
C GLY A 169 -29.36 -17.38 9.17
N LYS A 170 -29.50 -16.65 10.29
CA LYS A 170 -28.61 -15.51 10.62
C LYS A 170 -27.22 -16.01 10.97
N ILE A 171 -26.22 -15.37 10.42
CA ILE A 171 -24.81 -15.72 10.57
C ILE A 171 -24.14 -14.64 11.41
N MET A 172 -23.54 -15.01 12.54
CA MET A 172 -22.78 -14.12 13.42
C MET A 172 -21.30 -14.42 13.26
N VAL A 173 -20.50 -13.40 13.05
CA VAL A 173 -19.05 -13.49 12.88
C VAL A 173 -18.35 -12.68 13.98
N TYR A 174 -17.60 -13.34 14.82
CA TYR A 174 -16.85 -12.72 15.91
C TYR A 174 -15.37 -12.68 15.58
N SER A 175 -14.75 -11.49 15.64
CA SER A 175 -13.33 -11.30 15.35
C SER A 175 -12.69 -10.33 16.34
N GLY A 176 -11.45 -10.61 16.75
CA GLY A 176 -10.64 -9.70 17.55
C GLY A 176 -10.11 -8.50 16.73
N ALA A 177 -10.21 -8.54 15.41
CA ALA A 177 -9.68 -7.52 14.52
C ALA A 177 -10.63 -6.31 14.43
N ALA A 178 -10.41 -5.31 15.29
CA ALA A 178 -11.18 -4.06 15.28
C ALA A 178 -10.98 -3.28 13.96
N ALA A 179 -12.08 -2.74 13.44
CA ALA A 179 -12.06 -1.89 12.25
C ALA A 179 -11.52 -0.49 12.58
N MET A 180 -10.54 -0.03 11.79
CA MET A 180 -9.96 1.32 11.85
C MET A 180 -10.05 2.01 10.48
N GLY A 181 -11.13 1.78 9.72
CA GLY A 181 -11.32 2.31 8.37
C GLY A 181 -10.91 1.38 7.22
N GLN A 182 -10.38 0.15 7.52
CA GLN A 182 -9.94 -0.81 6.51
C GLN A 182 -11.04 -1.78 6.04
N SER A 183 -12.29 -1.50 6.37
CA SER A 183 -13.45 -2.30 5.94
C SER A 183 -13.45 -3.75 6.43
N THR A 184 -12.94 -4.03 7.63
CA THR A 184 -12.87 -5.39 8.21
C THR A 184 -14.25 -6.06 8.23
N HIS A 185 -15.30 -5.34 8.63
CA HIS A 185 -16.66 -5.86 8.64
C HIS A 185 -17.11 -6.30 7.24
N THR A 186 -16.97 -5.42 6.24
CA THR A 186 -17.36 -5.72 4.87
C THR A 186 -16.58 -6.92 4.31
N MET A 187 -15.26 -6.94 4.53
CA MET A 187 -14.40 -8.03 4.08
C MET A 187 -14.83 -9.37 4.70
N LEU A 188 -15.03 -9.43 6.02
CA LEU A 188 -15.47 -10.65 6.70
C LEU A 188 -16.87 -11.08 6.24
N THR A 189 -17.78 -10.12 6.06
CA THR A 189 -19.13 -10.39 5.53
C THR A 189 -19.06 -11.03 4.13
N GLN A 190 -18.25 -10.46 3.23
CA GLN A 190 -18.08 -11.00 1.88
C GLN A 190 -17.50 -12.41 1.89
N ILE A 191 -16.41 -12.63 2.62
CA ILE A 191 -15.75 -13.95 2.70
C ILE A 191 -16.70 -15.01 3.26
N VAL A 192 -17.41 -14.69 4.36
CA VAL A 192 -18.30 -15.65 5.02
C VAL A 192 -19.52 -15.93 4.16
N ALA A 193 -20.12 -14.92 3.53
CA ALA A 193 -21.25 -15.10 2.63
C ALA A 193 -20.89 -15.97 1.44
N GLU A 194 -19.76 -15.70 0.79
CA GLU A 194 -19.24 -16.47 -0.34
C GLU A 194 -18.96 -17.92 0.04
N TYR A 195 -18.25 -18.13 1.15
CA TYR A 195 -17.88 -19.48 1.60
C TYR A 195 -19.07 -20.35 2.00
N LEU A 196 -20.11 -19.75 2.58
CA LEU A 196 -21.32 -20.46 3.02
C LEU A 196 -22.43 -20.48 1.96
N GLY A 197 -22.25 -19.81 0.82
CA GLY A 197 -23.30 -19.68 -0.21
C GLY A 197 -24.52 -18.89 0.25
N GLY A 198 -24.29 -17.90 1.14
CA GLY A 198 -25.37 -17.10 1.75
C GLY A 198 -25.40 -15.66 1.22
N ASP A 199 -26.44 -14.93 1.61
CA ASP A 199 -26.58 -13.51 1.34
C ASP A 199 -25.81 -12.69 2.40
N MET A 200 -25.10 -11.66 1.97
CA MET A 200 -24.36 -10.74 2.86
C MET A 200 -25.28 -10.07 3.89
N SER A 201 -26.55 -9.83 3.56
CA SER A 201 -27.53 -9.25 4.48
C SER A 201 -27.83 -10.10 5.71
N ASN A 202 -27.54 -11.41 5.65
CA ASN A 202 -27.72 -12.35 6.75
C ASN A 202 -26.47 -12.46 7.64
N VAL A 203 -25.37 -11.79 7.29
CA VAL A 203 -24.11 -11.84 8.03
C VAL A 203 -23.93 -10.58 8.88
N GLU A 204 -23.80 -10.78 10.17
CA GLU A 204 -23.47 -9.72 11.13
C GLU A 204 -22.09 -9.94 11.72
N VAL A 205 -21.22 -8.93 11.66
CA VAL A 205 -19.84 -9.00 12.16
C VAL A 205 -19.72 -8.19 13.45
N VAL A 206 -19.25 -8.86 14.49
CA VAL A 206 -19.00 -8.28 15.83
C VAL A 206 -17.49 -8.23 16.04
N THR A 207 -16.97 -7.04 16.33
CA THR A 207 -15.53 -6.82 16.62
C THR A 207 -15.37 -5.96 17.86
N GLY A 208 -14.24 -6.12 18.55
CA GLY A 208 -13.93 -5.31 19.75
C GLY A 208 -14.75 -5.74 20.99
N ASP A 209 -15.39 -6.88 20.95
CA ASP A 209 -16.07 -7.49 22.09
C ASP A 209 -15.10 -8.44 22.81
N SER A 210 -15.03 -8.34 24.10
CA SER A 210 -14.17 -9.16 24.99
C SER A 210 -14.95 -10.25 25.74
N SER A 211 -16.26 -10.38 25.53
CA SER A 211 -17.13 -11.38 26.19
C SER A 211 -17.12 -12.72 25.47
#